data_51480c224607ef7d3c1147b1d2ef6c56
#
_entry.id   51480c224607ef7d3c1147b1d2ef6c56
#
_cell.length_a   1.000
_cell.length_b   1.000
_cell.length_c   1.000
_cell.angle_alpha   90.00
_cell.angle_beta   90.00
_cell.angle_gamma   90.00
#
_symmetry.space_group_name_H-M   'P 1'
#
loop_
_entity.id
_entity.type
_entity.pdbx_description
1 polymer ?
#
loop_
_entity_poly.entity_id
_entity_poly.type
_entity_poly.pdbx_seq_one_letter_code
_entity_poly.pdbx_strand_id
1 'polypeptide(L)'
;IMTAYNAVDGVPASVSEMLLKEILHDKWSFEGHVVSDYMAPEDVHENHKYTKDAAETMGLAIKAGLNLVAGHIEQSLHEALDRGLVTEEEITNAVISLYATRVRLGMFATDNEYDAIPYEANDTKAHNNLSEIAAEKSFVLLKNDGVLPLHKETMEAIAVVGPNAHSEIALL
;
A
#
# COMPACT_ATOMS: atom_id res chain seq x y z
N ILE A 1 4.74 7.80 7.14
CA ILE A 1 3.69 8.52 6.36
C ILE A 1 3.62 7.95 4.97
N MET A 2 2.43 7.89 4.36
CA MET A 2 2.21 7.41 3.00
C MET A 2 1.84 8.56 2.07
N THR A 3 2.43 8.61 0.87
CA THR A 3 2.03 9.58 -0.16
C THR A 3 0.73 9.13 -0.83
N ALA A 4 0.04 10.07 -1.46
CA ALA A 4 -1.23 9.83 -2.14
C ALA A 4 -1.08 9.83 -3.66
N TYR A 5 -2.11 9.37 -4.37
CA TYR A 5 -2.14 9.38 -5.84
C TYR A 5 -2.29 10.78 -6.45
N ASN A 6 -2.98 11.67 -5.74
CA ASN A 6 -3.32 12.99 -6.28
C ASN A 6 -2.11 13.91 -6.43
N ALA A 7 -2.25 14.90 -7.28
CA ALA A 7 -1.35 16.04 -7.38
C ALA A 7 -1.84 17.20 -6.51
N VAL A 8 -0.90 17.97 -5.97
CA VAL A 8 -1.13 19.26 -5.31
C VAL A 8 -0.40 20.31 -6.11
N ASP A 9 -1.11 21.35 -6.53
CA ASP A 9 -0.59 22.42 -7.41
C ASP A 9 0.10 21.87 -8.67
N GLY A 10 -0.44 20.78 -9.22
CA GLY A 10 0.07 20.13 -10.44
C GLY A 10 1.27 19.21 -10.23
N VAL A 11 1.76 19.05 -9.00
CA VAL A 11 2.88 18.15 -8.68
C VAL A 11 2.34 16.90 -7.98
N PRO A 12 2.55 15.68 -8.53
CA PRO A 12 2.14 14.44 -7.88
C PRO A 12 2.78 14.28 -6.49
N ALA A 13 2.00 13.83 -5.51
CA ALA A 13 2.41 13.80 -4.11
C ALA A 13 3.69 12.98 -3.87
N SER A 14 3.90 11.89 -4.62
CA SER A 14 5.07 11.02 -4.49
C SER A 14 6.40 11.65 -4.92
N VAL A 15 6.36 12.78 -5.65
CA VAL A 15 7.54 13.52 -6.13
C VAL A 15 7.55 14.98 -5.68
N SER A 16 6.71 15.34 -4.72
CA SER A 16 6.56 16.73 -4.27
C SER A 16 7.55 17.08 -3.15
N GLU A 17 8.58 17.83 -3.49
CA GLU A 17 9.53 18.36 -2.47
C GLU A 17 8.82 19.26 -1.46
N MET A 18 7.86 20.07 -1.90
CA MET A 18 7.07 20.93 -1.02
C MET A 18 6.37 20.11 0.08
N LEU A 19 5.71 19.00 -0.29
CA LEU A 19 4.99 18.18 0.70
C LEU A 19 5.95 17.40 1.59
N LEU A 20 6.95 16.75 1.00
CA LEU A 20 7.77 15.76 1.70
C LEU A 20 8.97 16.36 2.42
N LYS A 21 9.59 17.42 1.89
CA LYS A 21 10.69 18.12 2.57
C LYS A 21 10.20 19.34 3.35
N GLU A 22 9.70 20.36 2.63
CA GLU A 22 9.43 21.64 3.26
C GLU A 22 8.35 21.58 4.34
N ILE A 23 7.27 20.84 4.09
CA ILE A 23 6.17 20.73 5.06
C ILE A 23 6.46 19.61 6.05
N LEU A 24 6.66 18.38 5.56
CA LEU A 24 6.74 17.21 6.42
C LEU A 24 8.01 17.23 7.29
N HIS A 25 9.18 17.35 6.67
CA HIS A 25 10.43 17.30 7.43
C HIS A 25 10.79 18.64 8.06
N ASP A 26 10.78 19.75 7.31
CA ASP A 26 11.30 21.02 7.83
C ASP A 26 10.32 21.70 8.79
N LYS A 27 9.03 21.82 8.43
CA LYS A 27 8.02 22.50 9.27
C LYS A 27 7.50 21.62 10.39
N TRP A 28 7.23 20.33 10.12
CA TRP A 28 6.63 19.43 11.10
C TRP A 28 7.67 18.57 11.83
N SER A 29 8.93 18.63 11.45
CA SER A 29 10.04 17.88 12.06
C SER A 29 9.77 16.37 12.13
N PHE A 30 9.15 15.82 11.07
CA PHE A 30 8.85 14.41 10.98
C PHE A 30 10.13 13.60 10.74
N GLU A 31 10.46 12.70 11.65
CA GLU A 31 11.69 11.89 11.61
C GLU A 31 11.48 10.45 11.12
N GLY A 32 10.25 10.09 10.70
CA GLY A 32 9.94 8.77 10.16
C GLY A 32 10.26 8.65 8.67
N HIS A 33 10.04 7.46 8.13
CA HIS A 33 10.16 7.24 6.70
C HIS A 33 8.84 7.56 5.95
N VAL A 34 8.99 7.80 4.66
CA VAL A 34 7.88 8.02 3.73
C VAL A 34 7.78 6.83 2.78
N VAL A 35 6.60 6.24 2.70
CA VAL A 35 6.26 5.18 1.75
C VAL A 35 5.29 5.73 0.71
N SER A 36 5.35 5.21 -0.52
CA SER A 36 4.31 5.52 -1.51
C SER A 36 3.02 4.74 -1.23
N ASP A 37 1.89 5.25 -1.69
CA ASP A 37 0.74 4.38 -1.95
C ASP A 37 1.11 3.37 -3.05
N TYR A 38 0.40 2.22 -3.08
CA TYR A 38 0.67 1.16 -4.05
C TYR A 38 0.51 1.68 -5.48
N MET A 39 1.55 1.55 -6.30
CA MET A 39 1.62 2.06 -7.68
C MET A 39 1.47 3.59 -7.86
N ALA A 40 1.43 4.39 -6.81
CA ALA A 40 1.35 5.84 -6.96
C ALA A 40 2.60 6.45 -7.66
N PRO A 41 3.82 5.92 -7.52
CA PRO A 41 4.95 6.38 -8.33
C PRO A 41 4.82 6.07 -9.82
N GLU A 42 4.22 4.94 -10.20
CA GLU A 42 3.95 4.60 -11.60
C GLU A 42 3.00 5.63 -12.23
N ASP A 43 2.02 6.07 -11.48
CA ASP A 43 1.04 7.07 -11.92
C ASP A 43 1.68 8.41 -12.31
N VAL A 44 2.83 8.75 -11.73
CA VAL A 44 3.55 10.01 -12.00
C VAL A 44 3.91 10.12 -13.48
N HIS A 45 4.39 9.04 -14.13
CA HIS A 45 4.70 9.05 -15.55
C HIS A 45 3.59 8.48 -16.42
N GLU A 46 2.81 7.50 -15.92
CA GLU A 46 1.78 6.83 -16.73
C GLU A 46 0.52 7.66 -16.91
N ASN A 47 0.01 8.29 -15.87
CA ASN A 47 -1.27 9.01 -15.89
C ASN A 47 -1.10 10.52 -15.73
N HIS A 48 -0.34 10.98 -14.74
CA HIS A 48 -0.05 12.41 -14.58
C HIS A 48 0.81 12.97 -15.72
N LYS A 49 1.59 12.15 -16.42
CA LYS A 49 2.54 12.58 -17.45
C LYS A 49 3.51 13.66 -16.95
N TYR A 50 3.80 13.64 -15.66
CA TYR A 50 4.68 14.63 -15.02
C TYR A 50 6.15 14.38 -15.33
N THR A 51 6.55 13.10 -15.41
CA THR A 51 7.87 12.65 -15.86
C THR A 51 7.76 11.90 -17.19
N LYS A 52 8.88 11.71 -17.87
CA LYS A 52 8.92 11.03 -19.18
C LYS A 52 8.85 9.51 -19.03
N ASP A 53 9.45 9.00 -17.98
CA ASP A 53 9.61 7.56 -17.72
C ASP A 53 9.75 7.23 -16.22
N ALA A 54 9.79 5.95 -15.93
CA ALA A 54 9.91 5.42 -14.58
C ALA A 54 11.24 5.79 -13.89
N ALA A 55 12.35 5.85 -14.64
CA ALA A 55 13.64 6.22 -14.08
C ALA A 55 13.68 7.69 -13.64
N GLU A 56 13.10 8.59 -14.42
CA GLU A 56 12.95 10.00 -14.04
C GLU A 56 12.05 10.15 -12.81
N THR A 57 10.96 9.38 -12.74
CA THR A 57 10.09 9.32 -11.55
C THR A 57 10.86 8.89 -10.31
N MET A 58 11.64 7.79 -10.40
CA MET A 58 12.43 7.29 -9.25
C MET A 58 13.45 8.30 -8.77
N GLY A 59 14.16 8.96 -9.69
CA GLY A 59 15.10 10.00 -9.33
C GLY A 59 14.45 11.17 -8.59
N LEU A 60 13.30 11.66 -9.06
CA LEU A 60 12.56 12.73 -8.39
C LEU A 60 11.97 12.28 -7.06
N ALA A 61 11.41 11.07 -6.99
CA ALA A 61 10.80 10.54 -5.77
C ALA A 61 11.82 10.44 -4.62
N ILE A 62 12.99 9.88 -4.87
CA ILE A 62 14.06 9.78 -3.86
C ILE A 62 14.52 11.17 -3.42
N LYS A 63 14.74 12.08 -4.36
CA LYS A 63 15.14 13.46 -4.07
C LYS A 63 14.09 14.24 -3.30
N ALA A 64 12.82 13.96 -3.55
CA ALA A 64 11.72 14.54 -2.78
C ALA A 64 11.60 13.99 -1.35
N GLY A 65 12.24 12.85 -1.03
CA GLY A 65 12.23 12.26 0.30
C GLY A 65 11.41 10.98 0.43
N LEU A 66 11.01 10.36 -0.69
CA LEU A 66 10.40 9.03 -0.67
C LEU A 66 11.46 7.98 -0.32
N ASN A 67 11.18 7.12 0.66
CA ASN A 67 12.14 6.14 1.17
C ASN A 67 11.77 4.69 0.81
N LEU A 68 10.50 4.42 0.56
CA LEU A 68 9.99 3.09 0.23
C LEU A 68 8.93 3.21 -0.86
N VAL A 69 9.11 2.46 -1.92
CA VAL A 69 8.14 2.34 -3.01
C VAL A 69 7.30 1.09 -2.82
N ALA A 70 5.99 1.24 -2.91
CA ALA A 70 5.04 0.14 -3.02
C ALA A 70 4.51 0.09 -4.46
N GLY A 71 4.99 -0.87 -5.26
CA GLY A 71 4.66 -0.98 -6.69
C GLY A 71 5.67 -1.83 -7.44
N HIS A 72 5.85 -1.56 -8.72
CA HIS A 72 6.73 -2.33 -9.62
C HIS A 72 7.81 -1.47 -10.30
N ILE A 73 7.92 -0.20 -9.91
CA ILE A 73 8.86 0.76 -10.51
C ILE A 73 10.30 0.61 -9.98
N GLU A 74 10.52 -0.21 -8.96
CA GLU A 74 11.81 -0.38 -8.28
C GLU A 74 12.95 -0.79 -9.23
N GLN A 75 12.63 -1.55 -10.28
CA GLN A 75 13.62 -1.94 -11.31
C GLN A 75 14.23 -0.74 -12.06
N SER A 76 13.49 0.37 -12.11
CA SER A 76 13.93 1.60 -12.75
C SER A 76 14.95 2.39 -11.91
N LEU A 77 15.20 1.96 -10.66
CA LEU A 77 16.20 2.60 -9.80
C LEU A 77 17.63 2.45 -10.36
N HIS A 78 17.95 1.27 -10.91
CA HIS A 78 19.26 1.06 -11.54
C HIS A 78 19.45 1.99 -12.74
N GLU A 79 18.42 2.11 -13.59
CA GLU A 79 18.46 3.03 -14.73
C GLU A 79 18.56 4.49 -14.27
N ALA A 80 17.87 4.88 -13.20
CA ALA A 80 17.97 6.21 -12.64
C ALA A 80 19.39 6.53 -12.16
N LEU A 81 20.06 5.55 -11.53
CA LEU A 81 21.46 5.67 -11.10
C LEU A 81 22.41 5.79 -12.31
N ASP A 82 22.29 4.90 -13.30
CA ASP A 82 23.11 4.89 -14.49
C ASP A 82 22.99 6.19 -15.30
N ARG A 83 21.81 6.80 -15.31
CA ARG A 83 21.53 8.09 -15.95
C ARG A 83 21.93 9.31 -15.10
N GLY A 84 22.42 9.09 -13.86
CA GLY A 84 22.77 10.17 -12.94
C GLY A 84 21.57 10.98 -12.44
N LEU A 85 20.37 10.42 -12.50
CA LEU A 85 19.13 11.05 -11.99
C LEU A 85 19.04 10.96 -10.47
N VAL A 86 19.75 10.02 -9.86
CA VAL A 86 19.91 9.83 -8.42
C VAL A 86 21.35 9.39 -8.15
N THR A 87 21.84 9.63 -6.95
CA THR A 87 23.17 9.21 -6.49
C THR A 87 23.08 8.07 -5.51
N GLU A 88 24.16 7.29 -5.35
CA GLU A 88 24.27 6.25 -4.31
C GLU A 88 24.11 6.84 -2.89
N GLU A 89 24.55 8.07 -2.67
CA GLU A 89 24.38 8.76 -1.39
C GLU A 89 22.90 9.05 -1.09
N GLU A 90 22.14 9.53 -2.08
CA GLU A 90 20.71 9.78 -1.94
C GLU A 90 19.94 8.48 -1.66
N ILE A 91 20.28 7.39 -2.35
CA ILE A 91 19.72 6.05 -2.10
C ILE A 91 20.07 5.57 -0.69
N THR A 92 21.32 5.72 -0.27
CA THR A 92 21.79 5.34 1.07
C THR A 92 21.02 6.08 2.15
N ASN A 93 20.81 7.38 1.99
CA ASN A 93 20.03 8.20 2.93
C ASN A 93 18.56 7.75 3.01
N ALA A 94 17.94 7.39 1.89
CA ALA A 94 16.60 6.82 1.89
C ALA A 94 16.52 5.49 2.66
N VAL A 95 17.51 4.61 2.46
CA VAL A 95 17.64 3.33 3.18
C VAL A 95 17.84 3.56 4.68
N ILE A 96 18.69 4.49 5.07
CA ILE A 96 18.92 4.82 6.48
C ILE A 96 17.62 5.26 7.16
N SER A 97 16.84 6.15 6.52
CA SER A 97 15.57 6.63 7.06
C SER A 97 14.56 5.48 7.24
N LEU A 98 14.46 4.58 6.26
CA LEU A 98 13.60 3.41 6.32
C LEU A 98 14.01 2.45 7.45
N TYR A 99 15.29 2.09 7.51
CA TYR A 99 15.78 1.13 8.50
C TYR A 99 15.83 1.70 9.92
N ALA A 100 16.02 3.02 10.08
CA ALA A 100 15.90 3.66 11.40
C ALA A 100 14.53 3.39 12.04
N THR A 101 13.45 3.39 11.26
CA THR A 101 12.12 3.03 11.77
C THR A 101 12.06 1.56 12.17
N ARG A 102 12.62 0.64 11.38
CA ARG A 102 12.66 -0.79 11.72
C ARG A 102 13.48 -1.07 12.99
N VAL A 103 14.59 -0.36 13.17
CA VAL A 103 15.40 -0.44 14.41
C VAL A 103 14.58 0.04 15.61
N ARG A 104 13.89 1.19 15.50
CA ARG A 104 13.02 1.71 16.55
C ARG A 104 11.89 0.75 16.93
N LEU A 105 11.38 -0.03 15.97
CA LEU A 105 10.35 -1.06 16.19
C LEU A 105 10.91 -2.36 16.81
N GLY A 106 12.23 -2.45 17.04
CA GLY A 106 12.85 -3.66 17.59
C GLY A 106 12.91 -4.85 16.61
N MET A 107 12.72 -4.64 15.30
CA MET A 107 12.67 -5.72 14.31
C MET A 107 14.00 -6.50 14.18
N PHE A 108 15.08 -5.97 14.72
CA PHE A 108 16.40 -6.62 14.75
C PHE A 108 16.82 -7.06 16.16
N ALA A 109 15.94 -6.89 17.15
CA ALA A 109 16.17 -7.39 18.49
C ALA A 109 15.99 -8.91 18.55
N THR A 110 16.75 -9.59 19.39
CA THR A 110 16.70 -11.05 19.55
C THR A 110 15.63 -11.51 20.57
N ASP A 111 15.02 -10.58 21.27
CA ASP A 111 14.07 -10.79 22.39
C ASP A 111 12.70 -10.13 22.11
N ASN A 112 12.33 -9.97 20.88
CA ASN A 112 11.04 -9.41 20.47
C ASN A 112 9.92 -10.39 20.86
N GLU A 113 8.99 -9.95 21.69
CA GLU A 113 7.84 -10.78 22.14
C GLU A 113 6.95 -11.27 21.00
N TYR A 114 6.89 -10.56 19.89
CA TYR A 114 6.09 -10.93 18.71
C TYR A 114 6.68 -12.12 17.96
N ASP A 115 7.97 -12.38 18.07
CA ASP A 115 8.63 -13.52 17.41
C ASP A 115 8.20 -14.86 18.05
N ALA A 116 7.64 -14.82 19.26
CA ALA A 116 7.09 -15.98 19.96
C ALA A 116 5.67 -16.36 19.48
N ILE A 117 5.01 -15.54 18.67
CA ILE A 117 3.68 -15.83 18.15
C ILE A 117 3.79 -16.91 17.08
N PRO A 118 3.20 -18.10 17.28
CA PRO A 118 3.30 -19.19 16.32
C PRO A 118 2.43 -18.90 15.10
N TYR A 119 2.82 -19.46 13.95
CA TYR A 119 2.06 -19.31 12.70
C TYR A 119 0.59 -19.76 12.83
N GLU A 120 0.33 -20.78 13.64
CA GLU A 120 -0.99 -21.34 13.91
C GLU A 120 -1.93 -20.37 14.65
N ALA A 121 -1.40 -19.27 15.19
CA ALA A 121 -2.21 -18.18 15.73
C ALA A 121 -2.93 -17.39 14.63
N ASN A 122 -2.49 -17.52 13.36
CA ASN A 122 -3.16 -16.96 12.19
C ASN A 122 -4.28 -17.90 11.73
N ASP A 123 -5.33 -17.34 11.12
CA ASP A 123 -6.44 -18.07 10.48
C ASP A 123 -7.11 -19.13 11.38
N THR A 124 -7.29 -18.82 12.65
CA THR A 124 -7.95 -19.72 13.60
C THR A 124 -9.45 -19.81 13.31
N LYS A 125 -10.09 -20.89 13.80
CA LYS A 125 -11.55 -21.01 13.77
C LYS A 125 -12.28 -19.81 14.40
N ALA A 126 -11.69 -19.20 15.42
CA ALA A 126 -12.25 -18.00 16.05
C ALA A 126 -12.18 -16.79 15.09
N HIS A 127 -11.10 -16.63 14.31
CA HIS A 127 -10.98 -15.60 13.30
C HIS A 127 -12.00 -15.79 12.17
N ASN A 128 -12.18 -17.02 11.68
CA ASN A 128 -13.14 -17.33 10.65
C ASN A 128 -14.58 -17.07 11.11
N ASN A 129 -14.94 -17.48 12.31
CA ASN A 129 -16.26 -17.16 12.89
C ASN A 129 -16.48 -15.65 13.04
N LEU A 130 -15.44 -14.90 13.44
CA LEU A 130 -15.55 -13.44 13.56
C LEU A 130 -15.72 -12.78 12.18
N SER A 131 -15.01 -13.28 11.17
CA SER A 131 -15.14 -12.80 9.78
C SER A 131 -16.57 -13.03 9.25
N GLU A 132 -17.15 -14.22 9.49
CA GLU A 132 -18.53 -14.54 9.12
C GLU A 132 -19.53 -13.58 9.82
N ILE A 133 -19.41 -13.39 11.12
CA ILE A 133 -20.26 -12.47 11.89
C ILE A 133 -20.12 -11.03 11.38
N ALA A 134 -18.89 -10.60 11.05
CA ALA A 134 -18.66 -9.27 10.52
C ALA A 134 -19.30 -9.09 9.14
N ALA A 135 -19.18 -10.10 8.27
CA ALA A 135 -19.84 -10.11 6.97
C ALA A 135 -21.37 -10.04 7.12
N GLU A 136 -21.97 -10.87 7.95
CA GLU A 136 -23.43 -10.83 8.20
C GLU A 136 -23.90 -9.45 8.66
N LYS A 137 -23.16 -8.82 9.58
CA LYS A 137 -23.50 -7.50 10.13
C LYS A 137 -23.25 -6.36 9.14
N SER A 138 -22.48 -6.57 8.10
CA SER A 138 -22.20 -5.56 7.06
C SER A 138 -23.29 -5.47 6.00
N PHE A 139 -24.16 -6.47 5.89
CA PHE A 139 -25.23 -6.46 4.91
C PHE A 139 -26.30 -5.41 5.22
N VAL A 140 -26.70 -4.68 4.18
CA VAL A 140 -27.82 -3.74 4.25
C VAL A 140 -28.89 -4.16 3.25
N LEU A 141 -30.05 -4.56 3.76
CA LEU A 141 -31.20 -4.97 2.94
C LEU A 141 -31.95 -3.71 2.46
N LEU A 142 -31.66 -3.25 1.25
CA LEU A 142 -32.26 -2.05 0.68
C LEU A 142 -33.70 -2.28 0.23
N LYS A 143 -34.02 -3.47 -0.25
CA LYS A 143 -35.36 -3.85 -0.74
C LYS A 143 -35.55 -5.36 -0.63
N ASN A 144 -36.75 -5.77 -0.23
CA ASN A 144 -37.16 -7.19 -0.23
C ASN A 144 -38.65 -7.28 -0.54
N ASP A 145 -38.96 -7.92 -1.65
CA ASP A 145 -40.35 -8.14 -2.10
C ASP A 145 -40.87 -9.51 -1.58
N GLY A 146 -40.36 -9.99 -0.45
CA GLY A 146 -40.81 -11.25 0.15
C GLY A 146 -40.01 -12.49 -0.27
N VAL A 147 -38.90 -12.31 -1.01
CA VAL A 147 -37.98 -13.41 -1.37
C VAL A 147 -37.13 -13.87 -0.20
N LEU A 148 -36.73 -12.95 0.66
CA LEU A 148 -35.94 -13.22 1.86
C LEU A 148 -36.83 -13.24 3.13
N PRO A 149 -36.55 -14.13 4.08
CA PRO A 149 -35.46 -15.12 4.11
C PRO A 149 -35.68 -16.29 3.18
N LEU A 150 -34.60 -16.84 2.63
CA LEU A 150 -34.66 -18.08 1.84
C LEU A 150 -34.93 -19.27 2.77
N HIS A 151 -35.81 -20.16 2.34
CA HIS A 151 -36.13 -21.39 3.07
C HIS A 151 -35.46 -22.58 2.39
N LYS A 152 -34.48 -23.17 3.07
CA LYS A 152 -33.64 -24.26 2.53
C LYS A 152 -34.49 -25.47 2.09
N GLU A 153 -35.61 -25.71 2.75
CA GLU A 153 -36.50 -26.83 2.47
C GLU A 153 -37.28 -26.70 1.16
N THR A 154 -37.38 -25.48 0.64
CA THR A 154 -38.11 -25.18 -0.61
C THR A 154 -37.20 -24.82 -1.79
N MET A 155 -35.86 -24.72 -1.53
CA MET A 155 -34.91 -24.41 -2.59
C MET A 155 -34.40 -25.70 -3.25
N GLU A 156 -34.56 -25.80 -4.55
CA GLU A 156 -34.02 -26.92 -5.35
C GLU A 156 -32.58 -26.62 -5.82
N ALA A 157 -32.29 -25.37 -6.17
CA ALA A 157 -30.98 -24.94 -6.65
C ALA A 157 -30.72 -23.43 -6.42
N ILE A 158 -29.46 -23.08 -6.28
CA ILE A 158 -28.99 -21.70 -6.24
C ILE A 158 -28.00 -21.51 -7.39
N ALA A 159 -28.21 -20.49 -8.22
CA ALA A 159 -27.24 -20.10 -9.25
C ALA A 159 -26.36 -18.96 -8.75
N VAL A 160 -25.05 -19.17 -8.77
CA VAL A 160 -24.06 -18.12 -8.55
C VAL A 160 -23.56 -17.66 -9.92
N VAL A 161 -23.79 -16.40 -10.25
CA VAL A 161 -23.50 -15.83 -11.58
C VAL A 161 -22.73 -14.54 -11.49
N GLY A 162 -21.89 -14.26 -12.49
CA GLY A 162 -21.11 -13.05 -12.58
C GLY A 162 -19.63 -13.32 -12.87
N PRO A 163 -18.84 -12.27 -13.16
CA PRO A 163 -17.42 -12.43 -13.50
C PRO A 163 -16.59 -13.15 -12.43
N ASN A 164 -16.96 -12.95 -11.17
CA ASN A 164 -16.26 -13.50 -10.01
C ASN A 164 -16.95 -14.71 -9.38
N ALA A 165 -17.97 -15.28 -10.04
CA ALA A 165 -18.75 -16.40 -9.51
C ALA A 165 -17.90 -17.65 -9.18
N HIS A 166 -16.75 -17.80 -9.84
CA HIS A 166 -15.79 -18.89 -9.62
C HIS A 166 -14.36 -18.36 -9.71
N SER A 167 -14.05 -17.33 -8.95
CA SER A 167 -12.72 -16.70 -8.93
C SER A 167 -12.16 -16.67 -7.51
N GLU A 168 -11.21 -17.54 -7.23
CA GLU A 168 -10.48 -17.54 -5.93
C GLU A 168 -9.68 -16.25 -5.75
N ILE A 169 -9.13 -15.71 -6.84
CA ILE A 169 -8.33 -14.46 -6.83
C ILE A 169 -9.16 -13.25 -6.40
N ALA A 170 -10.48 -13.26 -6.66
CA ALA A 170 -11.35 -12.16 -6.26
C ALA A 170 -11.59 -12.09 -4.74
N LEU A 171 -11.16 -13.12 -4.00
CA LEU A 171 -11.27 -13.22 -2.54
C LEU A 171 -9.95 -12.90 -1.82
N LEU A 172 -8.86 -12.74 -2.57
CA LEU A 172 -7.51 -12.42 -2.08
C LEU A 172 -7.22 -10.93 -2.24
#